data_e69b64e1760983a45e19f30658145905
#
_entry.id   e69b64e1760983a45e19f30658145905
#
_cell.length_a   1.000
_cell.length_b   1.000
_cell.length_c   1.000
_cell.angle_alpha   90.00
_cell.angle_beta   90.00
_cell.angle_gamma   90.00
#
_symmetry.space_group_name_H-M   'P 1'
#
loop_
_entity.id
_entity.type
_entity.pdbx_description
1 polymer ?
#
loop_
_entity_poly.entity_id
_entity_poly.type
_entity_poly.pdbx_seq_one_letter_code
_entity_poly.pdbx_strand_id
1 'polypeptide(L)'
;MLKNLAVPFYIFSFLLFSISSCKSPQKPVVEIAKKEPKILFNLPADSFFVETELVRKNENLSDIFLKKGVSYNQMAEIVEATKSVFDVRKIKAGNSYFVFKNRDASKSIRYLVYERNRVEYVVFDLKNPIKVIAGRKELIRILDTLEGTVNSSLWNSIIENKASPELANELSDIYGWTIDFFGIQKGDSYRVYYERFVVENDTFGIGRIFAAKFNHMKTDYNAYYFTQGSVGEYFDEKGNSLRKAFLKAPLQFKRVSSHFSNSRMHPVLKIRRPHHGVDYAAASGTPVYTIGDGVVLKKAYQASGGGNYVTIKHNATYTTTYMHLKAFANGIQVGKRLKQGDLVGYVGQTGLASGPHLDFRVFKNGSPIDPLKLQSPPAEPINQKYKEEFLALRDSLNKVLYSKQK
;
A
#
# COMPACT_ATOMS: atom_id res chain seq x y z
N MET A 1 -18.95 -86.29 -30.00
CA MET A 1 -18.32 -87.48 -29.31
C MET A 1 -18.08 -87.10 -27.87
N LEU A 2 -18.89 -87.78 -27.03
CA LEU A 2 -18.51 -88.45 -25.80
C LEU A 2 -17.77 -87.63 -24.72
N LYS A 3 -18.08 -87.62 -23.44
CA LYS A 3 -18.97 -88.45 -22.57
C LYS A 3 -19.17 -87.69 -21.25
N ASN A 4 -20.38 -87.85 -20.68
CA ASN A 4 -20.74 -87.60 -19.30
C ASN A 4 -19.82 -88.31 -18.28
N LEU A 5 -19.58 -87.67 -17.16
CA LEU A 5 -19.38 -88.36 -15.91
C LEU A 5 -19.97 -87.51 -14.75
N ALA A 6 -21.01 -88.08 -14.16
CA ALA A 6 -21.60 -87.60 -12.91
C ALA A 6 -20.82 -88.21 -11.71
N VAL A 7 -20.64 -87.43 -10.67
CA VAL A 7 -20.15 -87.93 -9.35
C VAL A 7 -21.03 -87.27 -8.26
N PRO A 8 -21.40 -87.98 -7.21
CA PRO A 8 -22.59 -87.69 -6.40
C PRO A 8 -22.34 -86.73 -5.23
N PHE A 9 -23.45 -86.13 -4.88
CA PHE A 9 -23.66 -85.24 -3.74
C PHE A 9 -23.64 -86.00 -2.41
N TYR A 10 -22.66 -85.65 -1.53
CA TYR A 10 -22.77 -86.01 -0.12
C TYR A 10 -23.14 -84.76 0.66
N ILE A 11 -24.37 -84.84 1.25
CA ILE A 11 -24.89 -83.85 2.21
C ILE A 11 -24.30 -84.16 3.57
N PHE A 12 -23.46 -83.23 4.03
CA PHE A 12 -22.95 -83.22 5.41
C PHE A 12 -23.69 -82.14 6.18
N SER A 13 -24.63 -82.56 7.03
CA SER A 13 -25.39 -81.64 7.90
C SER A 13 -24.45 -81.21 9.05
N PHE A 14 -24.08 -79.92 9.04
CA PHE A 14 -23.31 -79.32 10.15
C PHE A 14 -24.28 -78.54 11.04
N LEU A 15 -24.50 -79.07 12.23
CA LEU A 15 -25.28 -78.43 13.30
C LEU A 15 -24.46 -77.24 13.83
N LEU A 16 -24.84 -76.00 13.48
CA LEU A 16 -24.26 -74.80 14.06
C LEU A 16 -24.90 -74.51 15.43
N PHE A 17 -24.09 -74.70 16.47
CA PHE A 17 -24.41 -74.21 17.82
C PHE A 17 -24.17 -72.66 17.80
N SER A 18 -25.21 -71.87 17.83
CA SER A 18 -25.14 -70.42 18.02
C SER A 18 -24.91 -70.13 19.50
N ILE A 19 -23.67 -69.73 19.83
CA ILE A 19 -23.32 -69.14 21.13
C ILE A 19 -23.78 -67.68 21.09
N SER A 20 -24.87 -67.31 21.67
CA SER A 20 -25.31 -65.92 21.92
C SER A 20 -24.39 -65.32 22.98
N SER A 21 -23.36 -64.59 22.53
CA SER A 21 -22.54 -63.73 23.40
C SER A 21 -23.32 -62.45 23.67
N CYS A 22 -23.85 -62.27 24.87
CA CYS A 22 -24.38 -61.02 25.36
C CYS A 22 -23.27 -59.98 25.45
N LYS A 23 -23.14 -59.11 24.42
CA LYS A 23 -22.34 -57.88 24.53
C LYS A 23 -23.14 -56.88 25.34
N SER A 24 -22.70 -56.55 26.55
CA SER A 24 -23.16 -55.37 27.30
C SER A 24 -23.07 -54.13 26.43
N PRO A 25 -24.05 -53.23 26.44
CA PRO A 25 -23.96 -51.98 25.71
C PRO A 25 -22.86 -51.13 26.34
N GLN A 26 -21.74 -50.99 25.61
CA GLN A 26 -20.74 -50.00 25.95
C GLN A 26 -21.40 -48.63 25.80
N LYS A 27 -21.49 -47.90 26.91
CA LYS A 27 -21.86 -46.48 26.88
C LYS A 27 -20.92 -45.77 25.90
N PRO A 28 -21.41 -44.91 25.00
CA PRO A 28 -20.54 -44.13 24.11
C PRO A 28 -19.60 -43.31 25.00
N VAL A 29 -18.32 -43.52 24.86
CA VAL A 29 -17.31 -42.63 25.43
C VAL A 29 -17.49 -41.33 24.67
N VAL A 30 -18.12 -40.36 25.30
CA VAL A 30 -18.16 -38.99 24.79
C VAL A 30 -16.74 -38.47 24.92
N GLU A 31 -16.00 -38.48 23.80
CA GLU A 31 -14.73 -37.85 23.67
C GLU A 31 -14.96 -36.34 23.84
N ILE A 32 -14.70 -35.84 25.05
CA ILE A 32 -14.80 -34.40 25.34
C ILE A 32 -13.70 -33.78 24.48
N ALA A 33 -14.10 -33.19 23.35
CA ALA A 33 -13.21 -32.41 22.49
C ALA A 33 -12.46 -31.42 23.38
N LYS A 34 -11.13 -31.61 23.50
CA LYS A 34 -10.24 -30.78 24.30
C LYS A 34 -10.33 -29.39 23.71
N LYS A 35 -11.04 -28.48 24.35
CA LYS A 35 -11.20 -27.10 23.91
C LYS A 35 -9.80 -26.49 23.83
N GLU A 36 -9.38 -26.10 22.64
CA GLU A 36 -8.09 -25.45 22.47
C GLU A 36 -8.02 -24.19 23.37
N PRO A 37 -6.91 -23.98 24.08
CA PRO A 37 -6.77 -22.85 24.97
C PRO A 37 -6.86 -21.55 24.17
N LYS A 38 -7.67 -20.61 24.65
CA LYS A 38 -7.78 -19.30 24.03
C LYS A 38 -6.52 -18.50 24.31
N ILE A 39 -5.73 -18.26 23.29
CA ILE A 39 -4.53 -17.41 23.35
C ILE A 39 -4.90 -15.99 22.89
N LEU A 40 -4.51 -14.99 23.67
CA LEU A 40 -4.70 -13.57 23.35
C LEU A 40 -3.38 -12.83 23.65
N PHE A 41 -2.80 -12.14 22.67
CA PHE A 41 -1.49 -11.47 22.80
C PHE A 41 -0.36 -12.40 23.26
N ASN A 42 -0.35 -13.64 22.81
CA ASN A 42 0.55 -14.71 23.27
C ASN A 42 0.41 -15.06 24.79
N LEU A 43 -0.71 -14.68 25.42
CA LEU A 43 -1.02 -14.99 26.80
C LEU A 43 -2.19 -16.00 26.87
N PRO A 44 -2.19 -16.94 27.83
CA PRO A 44 -3.25 -17.93 28.01
C PRO A 44 -4.50 -17.25 28.62
N ALA A 45 -5.35 -16.68 27.77
CA ALA A 45 -6.51 -15.88 28.21
C ALA A 45 -7.48 -16.65 29.13
N ASP A 46 -7.62 -17.96 28.92
CA ASP A 46 -8.49 -18.80 29.75
C ASP A 46 -8.05 -18.90 31.22
N SER A 47 -6.80 -18.58 31.51
CA SER A 47 -6.25 -18.58 32.87
C SER A 47 -6.57 -17.31 33.67
N PHE A 48 -7.19 -16.30 33.04
CA PHE A 48 -7.44 -14.99 33.62
C PHE A 48 -8.89 -14.54 33.42
N PHE A 49 -9.33 -13.58 34.22
CA PHE A 49 -10.46 -12.72 33.86
C PHE A 49 -9.92 -11.59 32.99
N VAL A 50 -10.42 -11.50 31.75
CA VAL A 50 -9.95 -10.48 30.79
C VAL A 50 -11.03 -9.42 30.62
N GLU A 51 -10.69 -8.18 30.91
CA GLU A 51 -11.51 -6.98 30.69
C GLU A 51 -10.93 -6.20 29.52
N THR A 52 -11.77 -5.68 28.63
CA THR A 52 -11.37 -4.81 27.51
C THR A 52 -11.95 -3.43 27.73
N GLU A 53 -11.10 -2.41 27.63
CA GLU A 53 -11.48 -1.01 27.77
C GLU A 53 -10.80 -0.15 26.69
N LEU A 54 -11.30 1.08 26.52
CA LEU A 54 -10.71 2.08 25.64
C LEU A 54 -10.03 3.17 26.44
N VAL A 55 -8.89 3.63 25.96
CA VAL A 55 -8.21 4.82 26.49
C VAL A 55 -9.11 6.03 26.29
N ARG A 56 -9.43 6.73 27.35
CA ARG A 56 -10.29 7.93 27.33
C ARG A 56 -9.53 9.16 26.84
N LYS A 57 -10.24 10.19 26.45
CA LYS A 57 -9.63 11.49 26.12
C LYS A 57 -8.91 12.05 27.36
N ASN A 58 -7.66 12.50 27.17
CA ASN A 58 -6.76 13.00 28.21
C ASN A 58 -6.36 11.97 29.28
N GLU A 59 -6.57 10.69 29.07
CA GLU A 59 -6.12 9.63 29.96
C GLU A 59 -4.70 9.20 29.58
N ASN A 60 -3.82 9.11 30.57
CA ASN A 60 -2.45 8.63 30.40
C ASN A 60 -2.28 7.23 31.02
N LEU A 61 -1.13 6.61 30.75
CA LEU A 61 -0.86 5.24 31.21
C LEU A 61 -0.91 5.12 32.75
N SER A 62 -0.43 6.12 33.45
CA SER A 62 -0.45 6.13 34.95
C SER A 62 -1.88 6.16 35.47
N ASP A 63 -2.77 6.95 34.84
CA ASP A 63 -4.18 6.99 35.22
C ASP A 63 -4.85 5.63 35.07
N ILE A 64 -4.54 4.90 33.96
CA ILE A 64 -5.07 3.57 33.71
C ILE A 64 -4.60 2.61 34.80
N PHE A 65 -3.32 2.55 35.10
CA PHE A 65 -2.77 1.63 36.10
C PHE A 65 -3.27 1.93 37.51
N LEU A 66 -3.31 3.20 37.93
CA LEU A 66 -3.80 3.61 39.26
C LEU A 66 -5.28 3.23 39.43
N LYS A 67 -6.13 3.45 38.44
CA LYS A 67 -7.53 2.99 38.43
C LYS A 67 -7.69 1.49 38.61
N LYS A 68 -6.69 0.72 38.18
CA LYS A 68 -6.68 -0.75 38.30
C LYS A 68 -6.00 -1.25 39.57
N GLY A 69 -5.64 -0.34 40.51
CA GLY A 69 -5.09 -0.69 41.82
C GLY A 69 -3.58 -0.93 41.86
N VAL A 70 -2.85 -0.51 40.81
CA VAL A 70 -1.38 -0.53 40.81
C VAL A 70 -0.87 0.59 41.71
N SER A 71 0.08 0.26 42.60
CA SER A 71 0.65 1.25 43.53
C SER A 71 1.61 2.24 42.86
N TYR A 72 1.85 3.39 43.50
CA TYR A 72 2.82 4.37 43.00
C TYR A 72 4.25 3.80 42.86
N ASN A 73 4.65 2.90 43.77
CA ASN A 73 5.97 2.26 43.71
C ASN A 73 6.08 1.36 42.48
N GLN A 74 5.07 0.53 42.24
CA GLN A 74 5.01 -0.30 41.01
C GLN A 74 4.96 0.56 39.74
N MET A 75 4.29 1.73 39.80
CA MET A 75 4.26 2.65 38.68
C MET A 75 5.66 3.17 38.30
N ALA A 76 6.50 3.49 39.28
CA ALA A 76 7.88 3.89 39.01
C ALA A 76 8.68 2.78 38.29
N GLU A 77 8.52 1.52 38.71
CA GLU A 77 9.13 0.35 38.06
C GLU A 77 8.61 0.15 36.65
N ILE A 78 7.28 0.31 36.42
CA ILE A 78 6.68 0.22 35.09
C ILE A 78 7.27 1.28 34.16
N VAL A 79 7.35 2.52 34.61
CA VAL A 79 7.91 3.63 33.81
C VAL A 79 9.37 3.35 33.44
N GLU A 80 10.17 2.85 34.37
CA GLU A 80 11.56 2.49 34.10
C GLU A 80 11.66 1.35 33.09
N ALA A 81 10.92 0.27 33.31
CA ALA A 81 10.91 -0.89 32.39
C ALA A 81 10.40 -0.54 30.98
N THR A 82 9.64 0.54 30.84
CA THR A 82 9.05 0.94 29.56
C THR A 82 10.02 1.75 28.69
N LYS A 83 11.02 2.42 29.27
CA LYS A 83 11.90 3.39 28.56
C LYS A 83 12.53 2.85 27.28
N SER A 84 12.94 1.58 27.27
CA SER A 84 13.58 0.95 26.10
C SER A 84 12.60 0.30 25.11
N VAL A 85 11.32 0.19 25.47
CA VAL A 85 10.33 -0.58 24.72
C VAL A 85 9.25 0.27 24.09
N PHE A 86 8.74 1.23 24.86
CA PHE A 86 7.58 2.03 24.45
C PHE A 86 7.59 3.42 25.08
N ASP A 87 7.42 4.46 24.26
CA ASP A 87 7.23 5.82 24.75
C ASP A 87 5.79 6.00 25.26
N VAL A 88 5.61 6.04 26.57
CA VAL A 88 4.30 6.15 27.24
C VAL A 88 3.49 7.38 26.83
N ARG A 89 4.16 8.44 26.31
CA ARG A 89 3.51 9.66 25.80
C ARG A 89 2.76 9.41 24.50
N LYS A 90 3.01 8.27 23.82
CA LYS A 90 2.37 7.87 22.57
C LYS A 90 1.08 7.08 22.76
N ILE A 91 0.57 6.98 23.97
CA ILE A 91 -0.78 6.47 24.23
C ILE A 91 -1.80 7.36 23.51
N LYS A 92 -2.79 6.73 22.86
CA LYS A 92 -3.82 7.43 22.06
C LYS A 92 -5.20 7.12 22.62
N ALA A 93 -6.01 8.16 22.81
CA ALA A 93 -7.42 8.00 23.09
C ALA A 93 -8.12 7.20 21.98
N GLY A 94 -9.03 6.31 22.38
CA GLY A 94 -9.75 5.42 21.48
C GLY A 94 -9.05 4.08 21.20
N ASN A 95 -7.76 3.92 21.55
CA ASN A 95 -7.09 2.62 21.47
C ASN A 95 -7.55 1.69 22.58
N SER A 96 -7.61 0.40 22.30
CA SER A 96 -7.99 -0.63 23.28
C SER A 96 -6.86 -0.94 24.24
N TYR A 97 -7.21 -1.27 25.47
CA TYR A 97 -6.34 -1.97 26.38
C TYR A 97 -7.08 -3.11 27.10
N PHE A 98 -6.34 -4.14 27.45
CA PHE A 98 -6.84 -5.37 28.03
C PHE A 98 -6.22 -5.57 29.40
N VAL A 99 -7.06 -5.87 30.40
CA VAL A 99 -6.62 -6.11 31.78
C VAL A 99 -6.84 -7.57 32.10
N PHE A 100 -5.77 -8.30 32.35
CA PHE A 100 -5.78 -9.70 32.75
C PHE A 100 -5.67 -9.80 34.25
N LYS A 101 -6.73 -10.23 34.94
CA LYS A 101 -6.82 -10.38 36.37
C LYS A 101 -6.71 -11.86 36.76
N ASN A 102 -6.01 -12.12 37.85
CA ASN A 102 -5.93 -13.47 38.42
C ASN A 102 -7.33 -14.01 38.77
N ARG A 103 -7.53 -15.32 38.65
CA ARG A 103 -8.79 -15.97 39.00
C ARG A 103 -8.93 -16.30 40.48
N ASP A 104 -7.92 -15.98 41.28
CA ASP A 104 -7.96 -16.13 42.73
C ASP A 104 -8.84 -15.06 43.39
N ALA A 105 -8.99 -15.16 44.74
CA ALA A 105 -9.79 -14.22 45.52
C ALA A 105 -9.31 -12.76 45.43
N SER A 106 -8.01 -12.55 45.17
CA SER A 106 -7.42 -11.20 45.07
C SER A 106 -7.87 -10.44 43.86
N LYS A 107 -8.19 -11.15 42.73
CA LYS A 107 -8.49 -10.57 41.43
C LYS A 107 -7.47 -9.50 40.99
N SER A 108 -6.23 -9.65 41.49
CA SER A 108 -5.16 -8.70 41.23
C SER A 108 -4.82 -8.70 39.73
N ILE A 109 -4.40 -7.54 39.22
CA ILE A 109 -3.97 -7.40 37.84
C ILE A 109 -2.64 -8.14 37.64
N ARG A 110 -2.60 -9.02 36.65
CA ARG A 110 -1.40 -9.77 36.26
C ARG A 110 -0.73 -9.20 35.02
N TYR A 111 -1.52 -8.89 33.98
CA TYR A 111 -1.04 -8.22 32.77
C TYR A 111 -1.97 -7.06 32.42
N LEU A 112 -1.36 -6.01 31.86
CA LEU A 112 -2.05 -5.01 31.06
C LEU A 112 -1.47 -5.07 29.64
N VAL A 113 -2.33 -5.14 28.64
CA VAL A 113 -1.92 -5.10 27.24
C VAL A 113 -2.52 -3.87 26.59
N TYR A 114 -1.69 -2.99 26.03
CA TYR A 114 -2.11 -1.81 25.30
C TYR A 114 -1.92 -2.02 23.79
N GLU A 115 -2.99 -1.93 23.01
CA GLU A 115 -2.91 -1.96 21.55
C GLU A 115 -2.50 -0.60 21.01
N ARG A 116 -1.30 -0.51 20.43
CA ARG A 116 -0.80 0.71 19.78
C ARG A 116 -1.50 1.00 18.45
N ASN A 117 -1.85 -0.07 17.75
CA ASN A 117 -2.63 -0.11 16.53
C ASN A 117 -3.16 -1.55 16.34
N ARG A 118 -3.79 -1.84 15.21
CA ARG A 118 -4.37 -3.17 14.93
C ARG A 118 -3.36 -4.33 14.95
N VAL A 119 -2.07 -4.07 14.78
CA VAL A 119 -1.01 -5.08 14.69
C VAL A 119 -0.12 -5.07 15.92
N GLU A 120 0.28 -3.90 16.40
CA GLU A 120 1.30 -3.75 17.45
C GLU A 120 0.65 -3.54 18.81
N TYR A 121 1.18 -4.23 19.81
CA TYR A 121 0.75 -4.09 21.19
C TYR A 121 1.94 -4.07 22.15
N VAL A 122 1.70 -3.66 23.39
CA VAL A 122 2.67 -3.68 24.49
C VAL A 122 2.06 -4.43 25.65
N VAL A 123 2.75 -5.45 26.15
CA VAL A 123 2.40 -6.23 27.34
C VAL A 123 3.17 -5.70 28.53
N PHE A 124 2.48 -5.31 29.56
CA PHE A 124 3.02 -4.99 30.88
C PHE A 124 2.77 -6.21 31.77
N ASP A 125 3.81 -6.96 32.08
CA ASP A 125 3.78 -8.08 33.02
C ASP A 125 4.11 -7.54 34.43
N LEU A 126 3.13 -7.52 35.32
CA LEU A 126 3.24 -6.96 36.65
C LEU A 126 3.79 -7.92 37.70
N LYS A 127 4.30 -9.09 37.30
CA LYS A 127 5.03 -10.00 38.17
C LYS A 127 6.40 -9.40 38.47
N ASN A 128 6.83 -9.51 39.73
CA ASN A 128 8.17 -9.07 40.11
C ASN A 128 9.25 -10.04 39.62
N PRO A 129 10.28 -9.56 38.86
CA PRO A 129 10.45 -8.19 38.41
C PRO A 129 9.47 -7.83 37.26
N ILE A 130 9.00 -6.57 37.24
CA ILE A 130 8.11 -6.05 36.21
C ILE A 130 8.82 -6.12 34.83
N LYS A 131 8.09 -6.58 33.82
CA LYS A 131 8.60 -6.67 32.44
C LYS A 131 7.65 -5.98 31.47
N VAL A 132 8.22 -5.27 30.51
CA VAL A 132 7.47 -4.64 29.42
C VAL A 132 7.96 -5.25 28.10
N ILE A 133 7.03 -5.74 27.28
CA ILE A 133 7.34 -6.49 26.06
C ILE A 133 6.52 -5.90 24.90
N ALA A 134 7.19 -5.46 23.85
CA ALA A 134 6.50 -5.14 22.60
C ALA A 134 6.18 -6.44 21.84
N GLY A 135 4.94 -6.56 21.40
CA GLY A 135 4.48 -7.69 20.60
C GLY A 135 3.82 -7.24 19.29
N ARG A 136 3.66 -8.20 18.41
CA ARG A 136 2.91 -8.03 17.16
C ARG A 136 1.95 -9.19 16.98
N LYS A 137 0.73 -8.90 16.55
CA LYS A 137 -0.21 -9.92 16.11
C LYS A 137 0.27 -10.52 14.80
N GLU A 138 -0.08 -11.76 14.55
CA GLU A 138 0.24 -12.41 13.29
C GLU A 138 -0.46 -11.68 12.13
N LEU A 139 0.31 -11.39 11.11
CA LEU A 139 -0.16 -10.77 9.87
C LEU A 139 -0.19 -11.86 8.80
N ILE A 140 -1.39 -12.33 8.48
CA ILE A 140 -1.58 -13.35 7.46
C ILE A 140 -1.65 -12.68 6.10
N ARG A 141 -0.78 -13.12 5.19
CA ARG A 141 -0.77 -12.71 3.79
C ARG A 141 -1.69 -13.64 2.99
N ILE A 142 -2.70 -13.07 2.35
CA ILE A 142 -3.63 -13.80 1.50
C ILE A 142 -3.54 -13.25 0.08
N LEU A 143 -3.44 -14.14 -0.89
CA LEU A 143 -3.59 -13.81 -2.31
C LEU A 143 -5.08 -13.91 -2.66
N ASP A 144 -5.64 -12.85 -3.19
CA ASP A 144 -7.08 -12.72 -3.40
C ASP A 144 -7.39 -12.11 -4.76
N THR A 145 -8.60 -12.39 -5.25
CA THR A 145 -9.12 -11.83 -6.50
C THR A 145 -10.38 -11.05 -6.19
N LEU A 146 -10.46 -9.82 -6.67
CA LEU A 146 -11.64 -8.97 -6.56
C LEU A 146 -12.12 -8.57 -7.93
N GLU A 147 -13.42 -8.67 -8.17
CA GLU A 147 -14.07 -8.07 -9.34
C GLU A 147 -15.24 -7.18 -8.92
N GLY A 148 -15.50 -6.15 -9.71
CA GLY A 148 -16.61 -5.25 -9.44
C GLY A 148 -16.97 -4.38 -10.62
N THR A 149 -18.17 -3.82 -10.55
CA THR A 149 -18.69 -2.86 -11.52
C THR A 149 -18.92 -1.53 -10.82
N VAL A 150 -18.53 -0.46 -11.46
CA VAL A 150 -18.69 0.90 -10.94
C VAL A 150 -20.13 1.35 -11.13
N ASN A 151 -20.82 1.63 -10.03
CA ASN A 151 -22.19 2.20 -10.03
C ASN A 151 -22.20 3.69 -9.78
N SER A 152 -21.27 4.21 -8.99
CA SER A 152 -21.14 5.63 -8.64
C SER A 152 -19.68 6.10 -8.71
N SER A 153 -18.78 5.44 -8.00
CA SER A 153 -17.33 5.69 -8.03
C SER A 153 -16.58 4.37 -7.84
N LEU A 154 -15.31 4.33 -8.25
CA LEU A 154 -14.43 3.19 -7.99
C LEU A 154 -14.29 2.92 -6.49
N TRP A 155 -14.13 3.97 -5.69
CA TRP A 155 -14.05 3.90 -4.24
C TRP A 155 -15.26 3.19 -3.62
N ASN A 156 -16.47 3.63 -3.97
CA ASN A 156 -17.70 3.04 -3.45
C ASN A 156 -17.85 1.58 -3.89
N SER A 157 -17.55 1.29 -5.16
CA SER A 157 -17.62 -0.10 -5.67
C SER A 157 -16.69 -1.05 -4.91
N ILE A 158 -15.48 -0.61 -4.55
CA ILE A 158 -14.53 -1.41 -3.77
C ILE A 158 -15.04 -1.64 -2.35
N ILE A 159 -15.60 -0.63 -1.69
CA ILE A 159 -16.21 -0.76 -0.36
C ILE A 159 -17.44 -1.69 -0.37
N GLU A 160 -18.31 -1.55 -1.37
CA GLU A 160 -19.49 -2.42 -1.56
C GLU A 160 -19.08 -3.90 -1.69
N ASN A 161 -17.92 -4.16 -2.32
CA ASN A 161 -17.32 -5.50 -2.42
C ASN A 161 -16.47 -5.87 -1.18
N LYS A 162 -16.58 -5.15 -0.05
CA LYS A 162 -15.91 -5.42 1.23
C LYS A 162 -14.38 -5.44 1.15
N ALA A 163 -13.80 -4.78 0.17
CA ALA A 163 -12.35 -4.65 0.05
C ALA A 163 -11.84 -3.33 0.65
N SER A 164 -10.52 -3.26 0.89
CA SER A 164 -9.90 -2.05 1.41
C SER A 164 -9.99 -0.90 0.40
N PRO A 165 -10.39 0.31 0.82
CA PRO A 165 -10.39 1.50 -0.03
C PRO A 165 -9.02 1.84 -0.63
N GLU A 166 -7.92 1.39 0.00
CA GLU A 166 -6.56 1.56 -0.52
C GLU A 166 -6.41 0.98 -1.93
N LEU A 167 -7.19 -0.06 -2.27
CA LEU A 167 -7.19 -0.67 -3.59
C LEU A 167 -7.63 0.30 -4.70
N ALA A 168 -8.53 1.25 -4.39
CA ALA A 168 -8.92 2.28 -5.34
C ALA A 168 -7.76 3.23 -5.65
N ASN A 169 -6.97 3.59 -4.63
CA ASN A 169 -5.79 4.44 -4.82
C ASN A 169 -4.74 3.72 -5.66
N GLU A 170 -4.42 2.46 -5.32
CA GLU A 170 -3.44 1.67 -6.07
C GLU A 170 -3.85 1.47 -7.53
N LEU A 171 -5.12 1.19 -7.82
CA LEU A 171 -5.62 1.10 -9.19
C LEU A 171 -5.53 2.45 -9.92
N SER A 172 -5.82 3.54 -9.22
CA SER A 172 -5.69 4.89 -9.77
C SER A 172 -4.23 5.22 -10.07
N ASP A 173 -3.29 4.78 -9.26
CA ASP A 173 -1.85 4.98 -9.51
C ASP A 173 -1.35 4.13 -10.68
N ILE A 174 -1.80 2.86 -10.78
CA ILE A 174 -1.44 1.97 -11.90
C ILE A 174 -1.92 2.53 -13.25
N TYR A 175 -3.18 2.94 -13.31
CA TYR A 175 -3.82 3.35 -14.57
C TYR A 175 -3.89 4.85 -14.78
N GLY A 176 -3.48 5.69 -13.83
CA GLY A 176 -3.66 7.14 -13.84
C GLY A 176 -3.04 7.88 -15.03
N TRP A 177 -2.21 7.17 -15.80
CA TRP A 177 -1.64 7.67 -17.05
C TRP A 177 -2.38 7.22 -18.31
N THR A 178 -3.23 6.21 -18.19
CA THR A 178 -3.98 5.63 -19.31
C THR A 178 -5.48 5.90 -19.20
N ILE A 179 -6.01 6.01 -17.99
CA ILE A 179 -7.42 6.23 -17.69
C ILE A 179 -7.56 7.55 -16.92
N ASP A 180 -8.51 8.39 -17.34
CA ASP A 180 -8.93 9.55 -16.56
C ASP A 180 -9.94 9.11 -15.51
N PHE A 181 -9.49 8.94 -14.27
CA PHE A 181 -10.35 8.50 -13.17
C PHE A 181 -11.43 9.51 -12.76
N PHE A 182 -11.35 10.78 -13.21
CA PHE A 182 -12.45 11.73 -13.10
C PHE A 182 -13.56 11.49 -14.14
N GLY A 183 -13.24 10.76 -15.23
CA GLY A 183 -14.16 10.39 -16.30
C GLY A 183 -14.75 8.98 -16.16
N ILE A 184 -14.51 8.27 -15.06
CA ILE A 184 -15.06 6.93 -14.82
C ILE A 184 -16.60 6.98 -14.84
N GLN A 185 -17.20 6.03 -15.53
CA GLN A 185 -18.65 5.97 -15.78
C GLN A 185 -19.29 4.77 -15.08
N LYS A 186 -20.58 4.90 -14.85
CA LYS A 186 -21.40 3.76 -14.44
C LYS A 186 -21.35 2.67 -15.52
N GLY A 187 -21.05 1.46 -15.10
CA GLY A 187 -20.87 0.30 -15.99
C GLY A 187 -19.42 -0.04 -16.31
N ASP A 188 -18.47 0.86 -15.99
CA ASP A 188 -17.05 0.48 -15.99
C ASP A 188 -16.81 -0.65 -14.98
N SER A 189 -15.85 -1.53 -15.25
CA SER A 189 -15.60 -2.67 -14.39
C SER A 189 -14.12 -2.93 -14.19
N TYR A 190 -13.81 -3.63 -13.12
CA TYR A 190 -12.44 -3.99 -12.79
C TYR A 190 -12.36 -5.43 -12.30
N ARG A 191 -11.20 -6.04 -12.48
CA ARG A 191 -10.80 -7.30 -11.88
C ARG A 191 -9.35 -7.21 -11.46
N VAL A 192 -9.02 -7.65 -10.23
CA VAL A 192 -7.71 -7.45 -9.62
C VAL A 192 -7.27 -8.72 -8.92
N TYR A 193 -6.04 -9.15 -9.13
CA TYR A 193 -5.36 -10.17 -8.35
C TYR A 193 -4.26 -9.52 -7.52
N TYR A 194 -4.36 -9.63 -6.19
CA TYR A 194 -3.55 -8.83 -5.27
C TYR A 194 -3.30 -9.53 -3.93
N GLU A 195 -2.38 -8.98 -3.17
CA GLU A 195 -2.16 -9.35 -1.76
C GLU A 195 -3.08 -8.54 -0.86
N ARG A 196 -3.69 -9.20 0.12
CA ARG A 196 -4.24 -8.52 1.29
C ARG A 196 -3.63 -9.08 2.57
N PHE A 197 -3.49 -8.21 3.53
CA PHE A 197 -3.02 -8.56 4.86
C PHE A 197 -4.21 -8.62 5.81
N VAL A 198 -4.26 -9.70 6.61
CA VAL A 198 -5.35 -9.98 7.53
C VAL A 198 -4.79 -10.13 8.93
N VAL A 199 -5.45 -9.51 9.91
CA VAL A 199 -5.19 -9.64 11.33
C VAL A 199 -6.51 -10.01 12.01
N GLU A 200 -6.53 -11.12 12.75
CA GLU A 200 -7.73 -11.58 13.48
C GLU A 200 -9.00 -11.62 12.59
N ASN A 201 -8.87 -12.09 11.34
CA ASN A 201 -9.91 -12.20 10.31
C ASN A 201 -10.36 -10.88 9.67
N ASP A 202 -9.82 -9.73 10.08
CA ASP A 202 -10.11 -8.44 9.47
C ASP A 202 -9.00 -8.03 8.49
N THR A 203 -9.37 -7.43 7.36
CA THR A 203 -8.39 -6.85 6.43
C THR A 203 -7.72 -5.65 7.10
N PHE A 204 -6.41 -5.74 7.24
CA PHE A 204 -5.56 -4.69 7.79
C PHE A 204 -5.07 -3.71 6.73
N GLY A 205 -4.83 -4.20 5.52
CA GLY A 205 -4.33 -3.43 4.38
C GLY A 205 -4.12 -4.30 3.15
N ILE A 206 -3.64 -3.70 2.10
CA ILE A 206 -3.27 -4.40 0.88
C ILE A 206 -1.76 -4.38 0.67
N GLY A 207 -1.27 -5.38 -0.03
CA GLY A 207 0.10 -5.43 -0.55
C GLY A 207 0.12 -5.16 -2.05
N ARG A 208 0.91 -5.93 -2.75
CA ARG A 208 1.09 -5.76 -4.19
C ARG A 208 -0.12 -6.22 -4.99
N ILE A 209 -0.48 -5.45 -6.01
CA ILE A 209 -1.33 -5.91 -7.11
C ILE A 209 -0.42 -6.62 -8.12
N PHE A 210 -0.69 -7.89 -8.42
CA PHE A 210 0.08 -8.69 -9.39
C PHE A 210 -0.45 -8.52 -10.79
N ALA A 211 -1.77 -8.51 -10.93
CA ALA A 211 -2.44 -8.27 -12.19
C ALA A 211 -3.76 -7.53 -11.97
N ALA A 212 -4.10 -6.67 -12.90
CA ALA A 212 -5.40 -6.01 -12.91
C ALA A 212 -5.90 -5.87 -14.36
N LYS A 213 -7.21 -5.86 -14.49
CA LYS A 213 -7.93 -5.45 -15.69
C LYS A 213 -8.91 -4.36 -15.30
N PHE A 214 -8.93 -3.27 -16.04
CA PHE A 214 -9.93 -2.22 -15.93
C PHE A 214 -10.62 -2.04 -17.28
N ASN A 215 -11.95 -2.15 -17.31
CA ASN A 215 -12.73 -1.83 -18.50
C ASN A 215 -13.31 -0.44 -18.34
N HIS A 216 -12.92 0.48 -19.21
CA HIS A 216 -13.40 1.86 -19.23
C HIS A 216 -13.87 2.20 -20.63
N MET A 217 -15.11 2.68 -20.75
CA MET A 217 -15.72 3.04 -22.05
C MET A 217 -15.61 1.91 -23.09
N LYS A 218 -15.86 0.67 -22.67
CA LYS A 218 -15.76 -0.57 -23.47
C LYS A 218 -14.35 -0.91 -23.97
N THR A 219 -13.32 -0.25 -23.43
CA THR A 219 -11.92 -0.56 -23.72
C THR A 219 -11.30 -1.24 -22.51
N ASP A 220 -10.62 -2.35 -22.75
CA ASP A 220 -9.91 -3.10 -21.72
C ASP A 220 -8.49 -2.58 -21.56
N TYR A 221 -8.12 -2.31 -20.33
CA TYR A 221 -6.78 -1.92 -19.91
C TYR A 221 -6.24 -2.99 -18.97
N ASN A 222 -5.21 -3.70 -19.40
CA ASN A 222 -4.56 -4.73 -18.58
C ASN A 222 -3.29 -4.19 -17.94
N ALA A 223 -3.01 -4.66 -16.72
CA ALA A 223 -1.80 -4.32 -15.97
C ALA A 223 -1.20 -5.58 -15.35
N TYR A 224 0.09 -5.79 -15.54
CA TYR A 224 0.86 -6.90 -14.97
C TYR A 224 2.09 -6.36 -14.27
N TYR A 225 2.26 -6.68 -12.99
CA TYR A 225 3.46 -6.32 -12.27
C TYR A 225 4.60 -7.24 -12.66
N PHE A 226 5.70 -6.65 -13.08
CA PHE A 226 6.91 -7.39 -13.43
C PHE A 226 8.16 -6.66 -12.94
N THR A 227 9.19 -7.41 -12.52
CA THR A 227 10.44 -6.86 -12.02
C THR A 227 11.55 -7.07 -13.04
N GLN A 228 12.07 -5.99 -13.60
CA GLN A 228 13.26 -6.00 -14.46
C GLN A 228 14.50 -5.68 -13.63
N GLY A 229 15.31 -6.68 -13.32
CA GLY A 229 16.46 -6.52 -12.42
C GLY A 229 16.00 -6.14 -11.00
N SER A 230 16.24 -4.90 -10.58
CA SER A 230 15.84 -4.41 -9.23
C SER A 230 14.61 -3.51 -9.24
N VAL A 231 14.03 -3.22 -10.40
CA VAL A 231 12.91 -2.29 -10.54
C VAL A 231 11.66 -3.05 -10.96
N GLY A 232 10.61 -2.95 -10.16
CA GLY A 232 9.29 -3.50 -10.47
C GLY A 232 8.35 -2.41 -10.95
N GLU A 233 7.65 -2.68 -12.05
CA GLU A 233 6.71 -1.76 -12.70
C GLU A 233 5.50 -2.52 -13.25
N TYR A 234 4.49 -1.77 -13.71
CA TYR A 234 3.32 -2.33 -14.37
C TYR A 234 3.42 -2.18 -15.88
N PHE A 235 3.09 -3.26 -16.60
CA PHE A 235 3.14 -3.34 -18.06
C PHE A 235 1.79 -3.80 -18.61
N ASP A 236 1.47 -3.37 -19.82
CA ASP A 236 0.31 -3.89 -20.57
C ASP A 236 0.57 -5.32 -21.08
N GLU A 237 -0.41 -5.91 -21.75
CA GLU A 237 -0.31 -7.26 -22.31
C GLU A 237 0.78 -7.42 -23.37
N LYS A 238 1.26 -6.31 -23.95
CA LYS A 238 2.33 -6.29 -24.98
C LYS A 238 3.71 -6.03 -24.37
N GLY A 239 3.76 -5.73 -23.08
CA GLY A 239 4.98 -5.35 -22.36
C GLY A 239 5.33 -3.87 -22.50
N ASN A 240 4.41 -3.00 -22.89
CA ASN A 240 4.62 -1.56 -22.81
C ASN A 240 4.38 -1.11 -21.36
N SER A 241 5.23 -0.22 -20.84
CA SER A 241 5.05 0.32 -19.50
C SER A 241 3.76 1.13 -19.43
N LEU A 242 2.95 0.89 -18.38
CA LEU A 242 1.77 1.70 -18.07
C LEU A 242 2.15 3.06 -17.47
N ARG A 243 3.37 3.20 -17.02
CA ARG A 243 3.92 4.46 -16.53
C ARG A 243 4.21 5.39 -17.70
N LYS A 244 3.81 6.63 -17.62
CA LYS A 244 4.28 7.65 -18.55
C LYS A 244 5.63 8.19 -18.10
N ALA A 245 6.50 8.46 -19.06
CA ALA A 245 7.81 8.99 -18.78
C ALA A 245 7.78 10.36 -18.08
N PHE A 246 6.68 11.12 -18.24
CA PHE A 246 6.56 12.47 -17.67
C PHE A 246 5.22 12.75 -17.00
N LEU A 247 5.25 13.44 -15.87
CA LEU A 247 4.08 14.03 -15.21
C LEU A 247 3.50 15.16 -16.09
N LYS A 248 2.18 15.38 -15.99
CA LYS A 248 1.50 16.49 -16.69
C LYS A 248 1.96 17.88 -16.21
N ALA A 249 2.33 17.98 -14.93
CA ALA A 249 2.84 19.23 -14.35
C ALA A 249 3.82 18.94 -13.21
N PRO A 250 4.82 19.83 -12.99
CA PRO A 250 5.87 19.63 -11.98
C PRO A 250 5.46 20.06 -10.56
N LEU A 251 4.23 20.57 -10.35
CA LEU A 251 3.75 21.06 -9.06
C LEU A 251 2.22 21.16 -9.05
N GLN A 252 1.65 21.32 -7.85
CA GLN A 252 0.28 21.80 -7.70
C GLN A 252 0.26 23.34 -7.90
N PHE A 253 -0.59 23.84 -8.77
CA PHE A 253 -0.65 25.25 -9.15
C PHE A 253 -2.09 25.78 -9.16
N LYS A 254 -2.24 27.10 -8.99
CA LYS A 254 -3.58 27.74 -9.04
C LYS A 254 -4.05 27.95 -10.48
N ARG A 255 -3.14 28.40 -11.36
CA ARG A 255 -3.43 28.66 -12.78
C ARG A 255 -2.14 28.74 -13.58
N VAL A 256 -2.22 28.56 -14.88
CA VAL A 256 -1.19 28.96 -15.83
C VAL A 256 -1.26 30.47 -15.98
N SER A 257 -0.19 31.17 -15.60
CA SER A 257 -0.11 32.64 -15.67
C SER A 257 0.49 33.15 -16.98
N SER A 258 1.30 32.33 -17.66
CA SER A 258 1.79 32.62 -18.99
C SER A 258 2.03 31.34 -19.78
N HIS A 259 1.63 31.38 -21.05
CA HIS A 259 1.79 30.26 -21.98
C HIS A 259 3.11 30.36 -22.78
N PHE A 260 3.51 29.23 -23.36
CA PHE A 260 4.57 29.17 -24.36
C PHE A 260 4.28 30.10 -25.52
N SER A 261 5.25 30.91 -25.92
CA SER A 261 5.12 31.84 -27.03
C SER A 261 6.49 32.20 -27.65
N ASN A 262 6.53 32.30 -28.97
CA ASN A 262 7.72 32.79 -29.67
C ASN A 262 7.86 34.31 -29.59
N SER A 263 6.76 35.05 -29.23
CA SER A 263 6.81 36.51 -29.09
C SER A 263 5.69 36.97 -28.14
N ARG A 264 6.04 37.34 -26.89
CA ARG A 264 5.12 37.99 -25.96
C ARG A 264 5.72 39.24 -25.33
N MET A 265 4.87 40.15 -24.85
CA MET A 265 5.34 41.28 -24.04
C MET A 265 5.88 40.77 -22.71
N HIS A 266 7.16 41.08 -22.43
CA HIS A 266 7.77 40.67 -21.15
C HIS A 266 7.21 41.53 -20.00
N PRO A 267 6.70 40.90 -18.90
CA PRO A 267 5.98 41.65 -17.86
C PRO A 267 6.85 42.68 -17.13
N VAL A 268 8.17 42.41 -16.98
CA VAL A 268 9.13 43.31 -16.31
C VAL A 268 9.81 44.23 -17.29
N LEU A 269 10.36 43.72 -18.39
CA LEU A 269 11.19 44.48 -19.33
C LEU A 269 10.38 45.33 -20.32
N LYS A 270 9.07 45.06 -20.46
CA LYS A 270 8.15 45.75 -21.40
C LYS A 270 8.62 45.73 -22.86
N ILE A 271 9.32 44.69 -23.26
CA ILE A 271 9.77 44.43 -24.64
C ILE A 271 9.19 43.10 -25.13
N ARG A 272 9.03 42.95 -26.45
CA ARG A 272 8.62 41.68 -27.04
C ARG A 272 9.80 40.72 -27.07
N ARG A 273 9.61 39.52 -26.50
CA ARG A 273 10.64 38.46 -26.51
C ARG A 273 9.96 37.07 -26.41
N PRO A 274 10.65 36.02 -26.83
CA PRO A 274 10.15 34.65 -26.65
C PRO A 274 9.99 34.30 -25.18
N HIS A 275 8.96 33.48 -24.90
CA HIS A 275 8.80 32.75 -23.65
C HIS A 275 8.72 31.26 -23.98
N HIS A 276 9.82 30.58 -23.93
CA HIS A 276 9.96 29.17 -24.29
C HIS A 276 9.70 28.25 -23.10
N GLY A 277 8.64 28.55 -22.32
CA GLY A 277 8.18 27.81 -21.18
C GLY A 277 6.73 28.09 -20.84
N VAL A 278 6.28 27.56 -19.71
CA VAL A 278 4.96 27.83 -19.12
C VAL A 278 5.18 28.30 -17.69
N ASP A 279 4.56 29.44 -17.35
CA ASP A 279 4.59 29.97 -15.99
C ASP A 279 3.40 29.45 -15.18
N TYR A 280 3.67 28.68 -14.16
CA TYR A 280 2.69 28.17 -13.21
C TYR A 280 2.63 29.06 -11.96
N ALA A 281 1.54 29.80 -11.77
CA ALA A 281 1.34 30.63 -10.59
C ALA A 281 1.06 29.76 -9.36
N ALA A 282 1.94 29.84 -8.37
CA ALA A 282 1.83 29.12 -7.11
C ALA A 282 2.41 29.95 -5.97
N ALA A 283 2.05 29.64 -4.72
CA ALA A 283 2.60 30.31 -3.54
C ALA A 283 4.10 30.06 -3.42
N SER A 284 4.85 31.06 -2.92
CA SER A 284 6.26 30.87 -2.58
C SER A 284 6.42 29.75 -1.56
N GLY A 285 7.31 28.79 -1.81
CA GLY A 285 7.50 27.60 -0.99
C GLY A 285 6.71 26.38 -1.43
N THR A 286 5.84 26.48 -2.47
CA THR A 286 5.19 25.30 -3.06
C THR A 286 6.24 24.32 -3.57
N PRO A 287 6.16 23.02 -3.23
CA PRO A 287 7.10 22.01 -3.70
C PRO A 287 7.06 21.85 -5.22
N VAL A 288 8.24 21.69 -5.81
CA VAL A 288 8.44 21.45 -7.25
C VAL A 288 9.09 20.09 -7.43
N TYR A 289 8.51 19.25 -8.27
CA TYR A 289 8.93 17.88 -8.50
C TYR A 289 9.45 17.69 -9.93
N THR A 290 10.41 16.76 -10.11
CA THR A 290 10.78 16.36 -11.47
C THR A 290 9.63 15.65 -12.16
N ILE A 291 9.38 16.01 -13.43
CA ILE A 291 8.29 15.38 -14.20
C ILE A 291 8.61 13.95 -14.64
N GLY A 292 9.87 13.54 -14.61
CA GLY A 292 10.31 12.21 -15.05
C GLY A 292 11.64 11.81 -14.41
N ASP A 293 11.99 10.54 -14.56
CA ASP A 293 13.32 10.03 -14.20
C ASP A 293 14.39 10.82 -14.96
N GLY A 294 15.54 11.06 -14.34
CA GLY A 294 16.61 11.78 -15.04
C GLY A 294 17.84 12.05 -14.18
N VAL A 295 18.77 12.80 -14.76
CA VAL A 295 20.01 13.22 -14.12
C VAL A 295 20.10 14.74 -14.13
N VAL A 296 20.43 15.33 -12.99
CA VAL A 296 20.63 16.78 -12.88
C VAL A 296 21.87 17.17 -13.72
N LEU A 297 21.64 17.93 -14.78
CA LEU A 297 22.70 18.48 -15.64
C LEU A 297 23.25 19.78 -15.12
N LYS A 298 22.38 20.62 -14.53
CA LYS A 298 22.76 21.96 -14.11
C LYS A 298 21.97 22.36 -12.87
N LYS A 299 22.68 23.00 -11.95
CA LYS A 299 22.15 23.69 -10.78
C LYS A 299 22.88 25.03 -10.73
N ALA A 300 22.18 26.12 -10.91
CA ALA A 300 22.83 27.43 -11.01
C ALA A 300 21.89 28.58 -10.63
N TYR A 301 22.45 29.76 -10.58
CA TYR A 301 21.74 31.03 -10.38
C TYR A 301 22.03 32.00 -11.53
N GLN A 302 20.99 32.70 -12.03
CA GLN A 302 21.07 33.70 -13.08
C GLN A 302 20.26 34.94 -12.70
N ALA A 303 20.90 35.97 -12.22
CA ALA A 303 20.25 37.18 -11.70
C ALA A 303 19.38 37.91 -12.74
N SER A 304 19.85 38.04 -13.99
CA SER A 304 19.13 38.68 -15.11
C SER A 304 18.24 37.74 -15.91
N GLY A 305 17.84 36.60 -15.31
CA GLY A 305 17.05 35.56 -15.98
C GLY A 305 16.29 34.67 -15.01
N GLY A 306 16.49 33.39 -15.13
CA GLY A 306 15.72 32.35 -14.41
C GLY A 306 15.95 32.24 -12.90
N GLY A 307 16.75 33.10 -12.26
CA GLY A 307 17.08 33.00 -10.84
C GLY A 307 17.77 31.70 -10.49
N ASN A 308 17.38 31.09 -9.37
CA ASN A 308 17.77 29.72 -9.04
C ASN A 308 17.06 28.77 -9.99
N TYR A 309 17.82 27.89 -10.65
CA TYR A 309 17.25 26.93 -11.57
C TYR A 309 17.97 25.58 -11.56
N VAL A 310 17.22 24.53 -11.91
CA VAL A 310 17.72 23.17 -12.11
C VAL A 310 17.36 22.72 -13.53
N THR A 311 18.31 22.11 -14.22
CA THR A 311 18.09 21.45 -15.51
C THR A 311 18.30 19.95 -15.34
N ILE A 312 17.34 19.15 -15.80
CA ILE A 312 17.33 17.68 -15.68
C ILE A 312 17.28 17.08 -17.07
N LYS A 313 18.22 16.19 -17.38
CA LYS A 313 18.22 15.35 -18.59
C LYS A 313 17.49 14.06 -18.27
N HIS A 314 16.37 13.81 -18.95
CA HIS A 314 15.57 12.60 -18.78
C HIS A 314 16.09 11.44 -19.62
N ASN A 315 16.39 11.72 -20.88
CA ASN A 315 16.94 10.74 -21.83
C ASN A 315 17.71 11.47 -22.96
N ALA A 316 17.99 10.76 -24.06
CA ALA A 316 18.67 11.37 -25.22
C ALA A 316 17.85 12.49 -25.86
N THR A 317 16.53 12.45 -25.75
CA THR A 317 15.58 13.34 -26.46
C THR A 317 15.12 14.51 -25.60
N TYR A 318 14.86 14.29 -24.29
CA TYR A 318 14.15 15.26 -23.45
C TYR A 318 15.00 15.80 -22.31
N THR A 319 14.92 17.12 -22.13
CA THR A 319 15.51 17.86 -21.01
C THR A 319 14.48 18.85 -20.49
N THR A 320 14.43 19.04 -19.15
CA THR A 320 13.55 20.04 -18.53
C THR A 320 14.34 21.05 -17.70
N THR A 321 13.79 22.24 -17.53
CA THR A 321 14.37 23.27 -16.67
C THR A 321 13.30 23.90 -15.79
N TYR A 322 13.62 24.04 -14.50
CA TYR A 322 12.77 24.53 -13.41
C TYR A 322 13.37 25.82 -12.88
N MET A 323 12.74 26.97 -13.08
CA MET A 323 13.30 28.29 -12.82
C MET A 323 12.56 29.06 -11.72
N HIS A 324 13.16 30.18 -11.29
CA HIS A 324 12.68 31.08 -10.24
C HIS A 324 12.50 30.41 -8.87
N LEU A 325 13.26 29.33 -8.59
CA LEU A 325 13.18 28.61 -7.34
C LEU A 325 13.61 29.47 -6.15
N LYS A 326 12.86 29.40 -5.04
CA LYS A 326 13.23 29.98 -3.74
C LYS A 326 14.47 29.29 -3.17
N ALA A 327 14.45 27.95 -3.23
CA ALA A 327 15.52 27.09 -2.74
C ALA A 327 15.52 25.77 -3.51
N PHE A 328 16.67 25.13 -3.56
CA PHE A 328 16.81 23.76 -4.04
C PHE A 328 16.43 22.77 -2.94
N ALA A 329 15.93 21.60 -3.30
CA ALA A 329 15.75 20.51 -2.34
C ALA A 329 17.10 19.95 -1.86
N ASN A 330 17.09 19.35 -0.67
CA ASN A 330 18.29 18.75 -0.11
C ASN A 330 18.85 17.65 -1.02
N GLY A 331 20.17 17.65 -1.20
CA GLY A 331 20.87 16.66 -2.02
C GLY A 331 20.76 16.88 -3.54
N ILE A 332 20.14 17.96 -4.02
CA ILE A 332 20.17 18.34 -5.44
C ILE A 332 21.57 18.87 -5.79
N GLN A 333 22.26 18.14 -6.65
CA GLN A 333 23.59 18.49 -7.20
C GLN A 333 23.75 17.91 -8.61
N VAL A 334 24.64 18.47 -9.40
CA VAL A 334 24.95 17.97 -10.75
C VAL A 334 25.38 16.50 -10.68
N GLY A 335 24.86 15.67 -11.57
CA GLY A 335 25.08 14.22 -11.59
C GLY A 335 24.10 13.41 -10.72
N LYS A 336 23.29 14.04 -9.84
CA LYS A 336 22.28 13.35 -9.04
C LYS A 336 21.25 12.70 -9.95
N ARG A 337 21.00 11.40 -9.75
CA ARG A 337 19.87 10.68 -10.36
C ARG A 337 18.60 10.95 -9.56
N LEU A 338 17.53 11.25 -10.26
CA LEU A 338 16.21 11.53 -9.72
C LEU A 338 15.19 10.57 -10.34
N LYS A 339 14.21 10.20 -9.57
CA LYS A 339 13.01 9.47 -10.01
C LYS A 339 11.88 10.45 -10.27
N GLN A 340 10.96 10.11 -11.16
CA GLN A 340 9.74 10.88 -11.38
C GLN A 340 9.04 11.15 -10.03
N GLY A 341 8.68 12.41 -9.80
CA GLY A 341 8.08 12.85 -8.55
C GLY A 341 9.07 13.18 -7.42
N ASP A 342 10.39 13.03 -7.63
CA ASP A 342 11.36 13.49 -6.63
C ASP A 342 11.34 15.02 -6.52
N LEU A 343 11.52 15.51 -5.29
CA LEU A 343 11.53 16.93 -4.98
C LEU A 343 12.79 17.59 -5.56
N VAL A 344 12.61 18.62 -6.38
CA VAL A 344 13.68 19.40 -7.02
C VAL A 344 13.98 20.70 -6.25
N GLY A 345 12.93 21.33 -5.71
CA GLY A 345 13.05 22.61 -5.02
C GLY A 345 11.69 23.19 -4.66
N TYR A 346 11.64 24.47 -4.47
CA TYR A 346 10.44 25.18 -4.02
C TYR A 346 10.22 26.44 -4.86
N VAL A 347 8.96 26.72 -5.21
CA VAL A 347 8.57 27.92 -5.94
C VAL A 347 9.06 29.18 -5.23
N GLY A 348 9.59 30.10 -6.00
CA GLY A 348 10.07 31.38 -5.51
C GLY A 348 9.80 32.53 -6.47
N GLN A 349 10.64 33.55 -6.37
CA GLN A 349 10.61 34.77 -7.18
C GLN A 349 12.05 35.25 -7.44
N THR A 350 13.02 34.35 -7.50
CA THR A 350 14.42 34.68 -7.72
C THR A 350 14.69 35.06 -9.18
N GLY A 351 15.69 35.88 -9.43
CA GLY A 351 15.99 36.38 -10.78
C GLY A 351 14.98 37.39 -11.30
N LEU A 352 14.71 37.38 -12.61
CA LEU A 352 13.83 38.35 -13.27
C LEU A 352 12.38 37.88 -13.26
N ALA A 353 11.72 37.93 -12.10
CA ALA A 353 10.34 37.51 -11.88
C ALA A 353 9.49 38.63 -11.30
N SER A 354 8.23 38.79 -11.74
CA SER A 354 7.28 39.80 -11.28
C SER A 354 6.47 39.36 -10.05
N GLY A 355 6.47 38.09 -9.72
CA GLY A 355 5.79 37.48 -8.57
C GLY A 355 6.11 36.00 -8.45
N PRO A 356 5.66 35.32 -7.36
CA PRO A 356 5.95 33.91 -7.16
C PRO A 356 5.31 33.04 -8.24
N HIS A 357 6.16 32.30 -8.96
CA HIS A 357 5.74 31.32 -9.99
C HIS A 357 6.90 30.35 -10.29
N LEU A 358 6.59 29.29 -11.01
CA LEU A 358 7.57 28.40 -11.65
C LEU A 358 7.53 28.67 -13.16
N ASP A 359 8.65 29.11 -13.76
CA ASP A 359 8.88 29.03 -15.22
C ASP A 359 9.41 27.62 -15.52
N PHE A 360 8.58 26.81 -16.16
CA PHE A 360 8.88 25.44 -16.51
C PHE A 360 9.08 25.28 -18.00
N ARG A 361 10.22 24.70 -18.39
CA ARG A 361 10.61 24.53 -19.79
C ARG A 361 10.89 23.09 -20.12
N VAL A 362 10.47 22.68 -21.33
CA VAL A 362 10.76 21.36 -21.91
C VAL A 362 11.49 21.55 -23.23
N PHE A 363 12.56 20.78 -23.39
CA PHE A 363 13.34 20.74 -24.62
C PHE A 363 13.30 19.34 -25.21
N LYS A 364 13.01 19.25 -26.51
CA LYS A 364 13.07 18.02 -27.31
C LYS A 364 14.20 18.15 -28.32
N ASN A 365 15.21 17.29 -28.24
CA ASN A 365 16.43 17.35 -29.07
C ASN A 365 17.08 18.75 -29.04
N GLY A 366 17.14 19.40 -27.86
CA GLY A 366 17.67 20.73 -27.66
C GLY A 366 16.78 21.91 -28.07
N SER A 367 15.67 21.67 -28.77
CA SER A 367 14.70 22.68 -29.16
C SER A 367 13.59 22.82 -28.13
N PRO A 368 13.19 24.06 -27.72
CA PRO A 368 12.11 24.26 -26.78
C PRO A 368 10.75 23.87 -27.41
N ILE A 369 9.92 23.19 -26.63
CA ILE A 369 8.55 22.82 -27.01
C ILE A 369 7.58 23.30 -25.96
N ASP A 370 6.32 23.46 -26.35
CA ASP A 370 5.22 23.84 -25.42
C ASP A 370 4.98 22.72 -24.40
N PRO A 371 5.25 22.95 -23.10
CA PRO A 371 5.04 21.96 -22.06
C PRO A 371 3.59 21.44 -21.95
N LEU A 372 2.58 22.27 -22.26
CA LEU A 372 1.18 21.89 -22.21
C LEU A 372 0.76 20.97 -23.36
N LYS A 373 1.55 20.95 -24.44
CA LYS A 373 1.34 20.07 -25.61
C LYS A 373 2.25 18.84 -25.56
N LEU A 374 3.04 18.67 -24.49
CA LEU A 374 3.91 17.52 -24.32
C LEU A 374 3.07 16.24 -24.25
N GLN A 375 3.14 15.46 -25.31
CA GLN A 375 2.66 14.07 -25.26
C GLN A 375 3.75 13.27 -24.57
N SER A 376 3.47 12.88 -23.30
CA SER A 376 4.40 12.04 -22.56
C SER A 376 4.59 10.71 -23.29
N PRO A 377 5.80 10.36 -23.72
CA PRO A 377 6.02 9.03 -24.26
C PRO A 377 5.75 7.99 -23.17
N PRO A 378 5.37 6.75 -23.52
CA PRO A 378 5.39 5.66 -22.54
C PRO A 378 6.80 5.54 -21.97
N ALA A 379 6.91 5.13 -20.73
CA ALA A 379 8.20 4.73 -20.16
C ALA A 379 8.75 3.53 -20.97
N GLU A 380 10.00 3.15 -20.72
CA GLU A 380 10.62 2.08 -21.49
C GLU A 380 9.84 0.77 -21.38
N PRO A 381 9.58 0.08 -22.50
CA PRO A 381 8.92 -1.22 -22.48
C PRO A 381 9.81 -2.28 -21.83
N ILE A 382 9.26 -3.48 -21.64
CA ILE A 382 10.02 -4.65 -21.20
C ILE A 382 11.28 -4.80 -22.04
N ASN A 383 12.44 -4.89 -21.39
CA ASN A 383 13.72 -5.15 -22.06
C ASN A 383 13.65 -6.52 -22.76
N GLN A 384 14.17 -6.59 -23.99
CA GLN A 384 14.09 -7.79 -24.84
C GLN A 384 14.57 -9.06 -24.12
N LYS A 385 15.58 -8.98 -23.25
CA LYS A 385 16.10 -10.12 -22.50
C LYS A 385 15.11 -10.71 -21.47
N TYR A 386 14.12 -9.93 -21.02
CA TYR A 386 13.08 -10.36 -20.07
C TYR A 386 11.74 -10.64 -20.73
N LYS A 387 11.63 -10.49 -22.04
CA LYS A 387 10.35 -10.55 -22.75
C LYS A 387 9.65 -11.89 -22.61
N GLU A 388 10.39 -12.97 -22.77
CA GLU A 388 9.84 -14.33 -22.63
C GLU A 388 9.38 -14.63 -21.21
N GLU A 389 10.17 -14.23 -20.21
CA GLU A 389 9.82 -14.37 -18.80
C GLU A 389 8.55 -13.58 -18.46
N PHE A 390 8.46 -12.34 -18.94
CA PHE A 390 7.27 -11.52 -18.78
C PHE A 390 6.03 -12.17 -19.42
N LEU A 391 6.12 -12.66 -20.65
CA LEU A 391 5.00 -13.29 -21.33
C LEU A 391 4.51 -14.53 -20.59
N ALA A 392 5.42 -15.37 -20.11
CA ALA A 392 5.08 -16.54 -19.31
C ALA A 392 4.38 -16.16 -17.98
N LEU A 393 4.89 -15.13 -17.30
CA LEU A 393 4.26 -14.59 -16.08
C LEU A 393 2.86 -14.02 -16.38
N ARG A 394 2.71 -13.19 -17.40
CA ARG A 394 1.43 -12.64 -17.84
C ARG A 394 0.40 -13.75 -18.08
N ASP A 395 0.78 -14.81 -18.80
CA ASP A 395 -0.13 -15.92 -19.13
C ASP A 395 -0.52 -16.72 -17.88
N SER A 396 0.39 -16.87 -16.93
CA SER A 396 0.11 -17.45 -15.60
C SER A 396 -0.86 -16.58 -14.81
N LEU A 397 -0.62 -15.27 -14.73
CA LEU A 397 -1.47 -14.30 -14.03
C LEU A 397 -2.87 -14.23 -14.65
N ASN A 398 -2.98 -14.32 -15.98
CA ASN A 398 -4.27 -14.37 -16.67
C ASN A 398 -5.09 -15.59 -16.25
N LYS A 399 -4.48 -16.75 -16.10
CA LYS A 399 -5.19 -17.96 -15.63
C LYS A 399 -5.81 -17.73 -14.25
N VAL A 400 -5.10 -17.03 -13.35
CA VAL A 400 -5.62 -16.70 -12.02
C VAL A 400 -6.67 -15.60 -12.11
N LEU A 401 -6.38 -14.52 -12.83
CA LEU A 401 -7.27 -13.36 -12.95
C LEU A 401 -8.63 -13.73 -13.56
N TYR A 402 -8.68 -14.71 -14.50
CA TYR A 402 -9.90 -15.14 -15.16
C TYR A 402 -10.44 -16.49 -14.67
N SER A 403 -9.81 -17.13 -13.67
CA SER A 403 -10.40 -18.30 -13.03
C SER A 403 -11.71 -17.88 -12.35
N LYS A 404 -12.78 -18.63 -12.63
CA LYS A 404 -14.03 -18.45 -11.86
C LYS A 404 -13.73 -18.83 -10.41
N GLN A 405 -13.96 -17.92 -9.47
CA GLN A 405 -14.04 -18.31 -8.07
C GLN A 405 -15.17 -19.33 -7.93
N LYS A 406 -14.82 -20.54 -7.44
CA LYS A 406 -15.80 -21.58 -7.10
C LYS A 406 -16.51 -21.26 -5.81
#